data_8c06d9813179c435c4256a5da45b1c27
#
_entry.id   8c06d9813179c435c4256a5da45b1c27
#
_cell.length_a   1.000
_cell.length_b   1.000
_cell.length_c   1.000
_cell.angle_alpha   90.00
_cell.angle_beta   90.00
_cell.angle_gamma   90.00
#
_symmetry.space_group_name_H-M   'P 1'
#
loop_
_entity.id
_entity.type
_entity.pdbx_description
1 polymer ?
#
loop_
_entity_poly.entity_id
_entity_poly.type
_entity_poly.pdbx_seq_one_letter_code
_entity_poly.pdbx_strand_id
1 'polypeptide(L)'
;LYPERLEPFIKAIRARYPEIKIIGSSGPQSEGEDFNFLWPEMKRLKVDLVDEHFYRSPEWFLNGAKRYDSYDRQGPKVFAGEYACHPANRENSFLTALCEAAFMTGFERNGDVMHLCTYAPLFAHVDAWQWRPDLIWFDNLSLVKTPNYYVQQLYGHNAGTNVVPLTMQDEPVTGQQDLYATAAVDKHSNELI
;
A
#
# COMPACT_ATOMS: atom_id res chain seq x y z
N LEU A 1 20.98 -14.47 2.95
CA LEU A 1 21.94 -13.49 2.36
C LEU A 1 21.50 -12.05 2.50
N TYR A 2 20.22 -11.67 2.21
CA TYR A 2 19.78 -10.27 2.30
C TYR A 2 19.78 -9.74 3.75
N PRO A 3 19.14 -10.39 4.75
CA PRO A 3 19.16 -9.90 6.12
C PRO A 3 20.56 -9.79 6.72
N GLU A 4 21.44 -10.75 6.44
CA GLU A 4 22.82 -10.78 6.90
C GLU A 4 23.63 -9.58 6.38
N ARG A 5 23.37 -9.18 5.13
CA ARG A 5 24.02 -8.00 4.52
C ARG A 5 23.40 -6.69 4.99
N LEU A 6 22.10 -6.66 5.25
CA LEU A 6 21.38 -5.48 5.72
C LEU A 6 21.77 -5.09 7.15
N GLU A 7 21.99 -6.07 8.01
CA GLU A 7 22.26 -5.85 9.44
C GLU A 7 23.43 -4.91 9.74
N PRO A 8 24.63 -5.04 9.11
CA PRO A 8 25.73 -4.09 9.33
C PRO A 8 25.42 -2.69 8.84
N PHE A 9 24.64 -2.51 7.75
CA PHE A 9 24.20 -1.20 7.31
C PHE A 9 23.28 -0.54 8.32
N ILE A 10 22.30 -1.27 8.85
CA ILE A 10 21.41 -0.77 9.91
C ILE A 10 22.22 -0.28 11.11
N LYS A 11 23.18 -1.08 11.59
CA LYS A 11 24.05 -0.72 12.72
C LYS A 11 24.85 0.55 12.45
N ALA A 12 25.46 0.65 11.27
CA ALA A 12 26.26 1.80 10.90
C ALA A 12 25.42 3.09 10.74
N ILE A 13 24.27 2.99 10.10
CA ILE A 13 23.37 4.13 9.90
C ILE A 13 22.86 4.63 11.26
N ARG A 14 22.35 3.74 12.11
CA ARG A 14 21.82 4.13 13.43
C ARG A 14 22.86 4.72 14.36
N ALA A 15 24.11 4.26 14.26
CA ALA A 15 25.22 4.82 15.06
C ALA A 15 25.53 6.26 14.67
N ARG A 16 25.34 6.64 13.40
CA ARG A 16 25.70 7.98 12.90
C ARG A 16 24.49 8.90 12.72
N TYR A 17 23.34 8.34 12.39
CA TYR A 17 22.11 9.06 12.05
C TYR A 17 20.89 8.36 12.73
N PRO A 18 20.77 8.46 14.05
CA PRO A 18 19.73 7.74 14.80
C PRO A 18 18.30 8.15 14.46
N GLU A 19 18.13 9.34 13.87
CA GLU A 19 16.81 9.87 13.45
C GLU A 19 16.31 9.31 12.12
N ILE A 20 17.19 8.69 11.30
CA ILE A 20 16.82 8.15 10.00
C ILE A 20 16.00 6.86 10.18
N LYS A 21 14.84 6.80 9.52
CA LYS A 21 14.02 5.60 9.45
C LYS A 21 14.57 4.62 8.44
N ILE A 22 14.59 3.35 8.81
CA ILE A 22 15.09 2.27 7.97
C ILE A 22 13.89 1.48 7.44
N ILE A 23 13.85 1.32 6.13
CA ILE A 23 12.88 0.48 5.44
C ILE A 23 13.61 -0.79 4.99
N GLY A 24 13.09 -1.96 5.38
CA GLY A 24 13.59 -3.25 4.92
C GLY A 24 12.54 -3.96 4.07
N SER A 25 12.96 -4.74 3.09
CA SER A 25 12.04 -5.40 2.17
C SER A 25 11.59 -6.77 2.66
N SER A 26 10.32 -7.08 2.47
CA SER A 26 9.75 -8.42 2.64
C SER A 26 9.81 -9.28 1.36
N GLY A 27 10.50 -8.79 0.33
CA GLY A 27 10.61 -9.47 -0.96
C GLY A 27 9.60 -8.96 -1.99
N PRO A 28 9.63 -9.54 -3.20
CA PRO A 28 8.85 -9.04 -4.34
C PRO A 28 7.37 -9.47 -4.31
N GLN A 29 6.97 -10.27 -3.33
CA GLN A 29 5.62 -10.84 -3.23
C GLN A 29 4.98 -10.52 -1.89
N SER A 30 3.66 -10.48 -1.87
CA SER A 30 2.85 -10.21 -0.68
C SER A 30 2.59 -11.43 0.21
N GLU A 31 3.09 -12.58 -0.18
CA GLU A 31 2.90 -13.88 0.46
C GLU A 31 3.88 -14.90 -0.12
N GLY A 32 3.95 -16.10 0.47
CA GLY A 32 4.83 -17.16 0.03
C GLY A 32 6.13 -17.23 0.83
N GLU A 33 7.09 -18.04 0.36
CA GLU A 33 8.29 -18.41 1.11
C GLU A 33 9.15 -17.19 1.46
N ASP A 34 9.44 -16.33 0.48
CA ASP A 34 10.27 -15.14 0.70
C ASP A 34 9.61 -14.18 1.71
N PHE A 35 8.33 -13.89 1.55
CA PHE A 35 7.59 -13.02 2.46
C PHE A 35 7.57 -13.60 3.89
N ASN A 36 7.25 -14.88 4.02
CA ASN A 36 7.18 -15.56 5.31
C ASN A 36 8.54 -15.64 6.03
N PHE A 37 9.64 -15.66 5.28
CA PHE A 37 10.99 -15.62 5.81
C PHE A 37 11.43 -14.19 6.13
N LEU A 38 11.26 -13.25 5.21
CA LEU A 38 11.83 -11.92 5.33
C LEU A 38 11.08 -11.04 6.34
N TRP A 39 9.76 -11.14 6.45
CA TRP A 39 9.00 -10.34 7.40
C TRP A 39 9.46 -10.50 8.86
N PRO A 40 9.59 -11.73 9.41
CA PRO A 40 10.16 -11.96 10.74
C PRO A 40 11.60 -11.46 10.86
N GLU A 41 12.42 -11.60 9.81
CA GLU A 41 13.79 -11.09 9.80
C GLU A 41 13.84 -9.56 9.90
N MET A 42 12.96 -8.84 9.19
CA MET A 42 12.86 -7.38 9.31
C MET A 42 12.44 -6.96 10.72
N LYS A 43 11.52 -7.70 11.35
CA LYS A 43 11.16 -7.51 12.77
C LYS A 43 12.34 -7.77 13.69
N ARG A 44 13.12 -8.85 13.47
CA ARG A 44 14.34 -9.17 14.23
C ARG A 44 15.39 -8.06 14.12
N LEU A 45 15.58 -7.52 12.93
CA LEU A 45 16.51 -6.42 12.64
C LEU A 45 16.01 -5.07 13.15
N LYS A 46 14.76 -5.01 13.64
CA LYS A 46 14.10 -3.82 14.17
C LYS A 46 14.10 -2.67 13.14
N VAL A 47 13.83 -2.97 11.87
CA VAL A 47 13.59 -1.91 10.88
C VAL A 47 12.37 -1.09 11.31
N ASP A 48 12.30 0.16 10.88
CA ASP A 48 11.16 1.04 11.22
C ASP A 48 9.92 0.70 10.38
N LEU A 49 10.13 0.39 9.10
CA LEU A 49 9.08 -0.04 8.17
C LEU A 49 9.52 -1.28 7.40
N VAL A 50 8.52 -2.08 7.02
CA VAL A 50 8.70 -3.19 6.07
C VAL A 50 8.03 -2.81 4.76
N ASP A 51 8.81 -2.91 3.69
CA ASP A 51 8.35 -2.67 2.32
C ASP A 51 7.70 -3.94 1.78
N GLU A 52 6.40 -3.83 1.47
CA GLU A 52 5.57 -4.89 0.87
C GLU A 52 5.23 -4.54 -0.57
N HIS A 53 5.34 -5.55 -1.45
CA HIS A 53 4.99 -5.45 -2.86
C HIS A 53 3.85 -6.41 -3.21
N PHE A 54 2.85 -5.94 -3.95
CA PHE A 54 1.75 -6.82 -4.38
C PHE A 54 1.15 -6.41 -5.72
N TYR A 55 1.32 -7.30 -6.68
CA TYR A 55 0.73 -7.25 -8.01
C TYR A 55 -0.21 -8.45 -8.16
N ARG A 56 -1.50 -8.25 -7.87
CA ARG A 56 -2.46 -9.32 -7.66
C ARG A 56 -3.76 -9.09 -8.45
N SER A 57 -4.57 -10.16 -8.55
CA SER A 57 -5.86 -10.09 -9.25
C SER A 57 -6.88 -9.19 -8.56
N PRO A 58 -7.93 -8.75 -9.29
CA PRO A 58 -9.05 -8.01 -8.70
C PRO A 58 -9.64 -8.67 -7.45
N GLU A 59 -9.86 -9.98 -7.49
CA GLU A 59 -10.42 -10.74 -6.37
C GLU A 59 -9.51 -10.71 -5.13
N TRP A 60 -8.18 -10.74 -5.34
CA TRP A 60 -7.24 -10.64 -4.24
C TRP A 60 -7.32 -9.26 -3.57
N PHE A 61 -7.44 -8.19 -4.34
CA PHE A 61 -7.61 -6.83 -3.80
C PHE A 61 -8.90 -6.70 -2.99
N LEU A 62 -10.02 -7.15 -3.52
CA LEU A 62 -11.31 -7.11 -2.82
C LEU A 62 -11.29 -7.93 -1.52
N ASN A 63 -10.75 -9.15 -1.57
CA ASN A 63 -10.63 -10.01 -0.38
C ASN A 63 -9.59 -9.50 0.63
N GLY A 64 -8.65 -8.70 0.18
CA GLY A 64 -7.52 -8.18 0.96
C GLY A 64 -7.82 -6.94 1.80
N ALA A 65 -9.02 -6.36 1.75
CA ALA A 65 -9.38 -5.16 2.51
C ALA A 65 -9.19 -5.29 4.04
N LYS A 66 -9.08 -6.51 4.57
CA LYS A 66 -8.81 -6.84 5.98
C LYS A 66 -7.34 -7.16 6.27
N ARG A 67 -6.46 -7.12 5.27
CA ARG A 67 -5.09 -7.62 5.39
C ARG A 67 -4.37 -7.12 6.64
N TYR A 68 -4.46 -5.85 6.93
CA TYR A 68 -3.71 -5.18 8.01
C TYR A 68 -4.42 -5.17 9.36
N ASP A 69 -5.66 -5.66 9.45
CA ASP A 69 -6.44 -5.66 10.70
C ASP A 69 -5.79 -6.52 11.80
N SER A 70 -5.05 -7.58 11.41
CA SER A 70 -4.38 -8.51 12.33
C SER A 70 -2.88 -8.23 12.54
N TYR A 71 -2.31 -7.18 11.91
CA TYR A 71 -0.89 -6.89 12.06
C TYR A 71 -0.54 -6.41 13.46
N ASP A 72 0.67 -6.75 13.91
CA ASP A 72 1.21 -6.35 15.21
C ASP A 72 1.40 -4.83 15.28
N ARG A 73 0.60 -4.15 16.11
CA ARG A 73 0.65 -2.69 16.29
C ARG A 73 1.95 -2.20 16.94
N GLN A 74 2.69 -3.08 17.61
CA GLN A 74 3.98 -2.77 18.25
C GLN A 74 5.18 -3.15 17.37
N GLY A 75 4.94 -3.80 16.24
CA GLY A 75 5.97 -4.18 15.28
C GLY A 75 6.39 -3.03 14.35
N PRO A 76 7.26 -3.33 13.35
CA PRO A 76 7.55 -2.42 12.26
C PRO A 76 6.26 -1.99 11.56
N LYS A 77 6.25 -0.76 11.06
CA LYS A 77 5.14 -0.25 10.24
C LYS A 77 5.25 -0.77 8.82
N VAL A 78 4.22 -0.58 8.02
CA VAL A 78 4.19 -1.05 6.63
C VAL A 78 4.35 0.12 5.67
N PHE A 79 5.17 -0.08 4.69
CA PHE A 79 5.26 0.68 3.46
C PHE A 79 4.81 -0.23 2.31
N ALA A 80 3.63 0.01 1.73
CA ALA A 80 3.24 -0.64 0.48
C ALA A 80 3.97 0.06 -0.67
N GLY A 81 5.23 -0.36 -0.90
CA GLY A 81 6.15 0.35 -1.79
C GLY A 81 5.86 0.15 -3.26
N GLU A 82 5.24 -0.97 -3.60
CA GLU A 82 4.79 -1.24 -4.97
C GLU A 82 3.48 -2.02 -4.95
N TYR A 83 2.46 -1.51 -5.64
CA TYR A 83 1.23 -2.27 -5.87
C TYR A 83 0.48 -1.81 -7.10
N ALA A 84 -0.21 -2.75 -7.74
CA ALA A 84 -1.21 -2.52 -8.76
C ALA A 84 -2.15 -3.73 -8.87
N CYS A 85 -3.42 -3.47 -9.14
CA CYS A 85 -4.38 -4.50 -9.44
C CYS A 85 -4.13 -5.04 -10.86
N HIS A 86 -3.84 -6.33 -10.98
CA HIS A 86 -3.46 -7.02 -12.22
C HIS A 86 -4.61 -7.91 -12.73
N PRO A 87 -5.50 -7.40 -13.59
CA PRO A 87 -6.45 -8.24 -14.31
C PRO A 87 -5.73 -9.10 -15.37
N ALA A 88 -6.42 -10.06 -15.94
CA ALA A 88 -5.84 -10.99 -16.94
C ALA A 88 -5.22 -10.27 -18.16
N ASN A 89 -5.82 -9.15 -18.60
CA ASN A 89 -5.33 -8.34 -19.72
C ASN A 89 -4.25 -7.31 -19.33
N ARG A 90 -3.92 -7.20 -18.03
CA ARG A 90 -2.91 -6.24 -17.52
C ARG A 90 -3.20 -4.78 -17.89
N GLU A 91 -4.46 -4.38 -17.89
CA GLU A 91 -4.87 -3.02 -18.23
C GLU A 91 -5.53 -2.30 -17.06
N ASN A 92 -5.26 -1.01 -16.97
CA ASN A 92 -6.01 -0.14 -16.08
C ASN A 92 -7.46 -0.03 -16.56
N SER A 93 -8.39 -0.12 -15.63
CA SER A 93 -9.81 -0.02 -15.91
C SER A 93 -10.54 0.55 -14.69
N PHE A 94 -11.82 0.89 -14.87
CA PHE A 94 -12.65 1.31 -13.75
C PHE A 94 -12.78 0.21 -12.69
N LEU A 95 -12.87 -1.07 -13.12
CA LEU A 95 -12.89 -2.20 -12.19
C LEU A 95 -11.62 -2.29 -11.36
N THR A 96 -10.44 -2.20 -11.99
CA THR A 96 -9.17 -2.27 -11.25
C THR A 96 -9.01 -1.10 -10.29
N ALA A 97 -9.47 0.09 -10.67
CA ALA A 97 -9.51 1.26 -9.80
C ALA A 97 -10.42 1.06 -8.58
N LEU A 98 -11.61 0.48 -8.76
CA LEU A 98 -12.51 0.14 -7.65
C LEU A 98 -11.92 -0.92 -6.72
N CYS A 99 -11.23 -1.93 -7.26
CA CYS A 99 -10.56 -2.96 -6.46
C CYS A 99 -9.44 -2.37 -5.60
N GLU A 100 -8.65 -1.47 -6.16
CA GLU A 100 -7.61 -0.75 -5.41
C GLU A 100 -8.23 0.18 -4.36
N ALA A 101 -9.30 0.91 -4.71
CA ALA A 101 -10.01 1.76 -3.75
C ALA A 101 -10.56 0.94 -2.56
N ALA A 102 -11.18 -0.21 -2.82
CA ALA A 102 -11.65 -1.13 -1.79
C ALA A 102 -10.53 -1.59 -0.86
N PHE A 103 -9.39 -1.95 -1.42
CA PHE A 103 -8.20 -2.35 -0.64
C PHE A 103 -7.64 -1.19 0.19
N MET A 104 -7.60 0.02 -0.36
CA MET A 104 -7.09 1.21 0.32
C MET A 104 -7.95 1.66 1.50
N THR A 105 -9.22 1.26 1.59
CA THR A 105 -9.99 1.44 2.83
C THR A 105 -9.33 0.74 4.02
N GLY A 106 -8.67 -0.40 3.75
CA GLY A 106 -7.86 -1.11 4.74
C GLY A 106 -6.58 -0.35 5.13
N PHE A 107 -5.97 0.41 4.22
CA PHE A 107 -4.84 1.28 4.54
C PHE A 107 -5.25 2.37 5.53
N GLU A 108 -6.31 3.12 5.22
CA GLU A 108 -6.79 4.18 6.09
C GLU A 108 -7.23 3.65 7.45
N ARG A 109 -8.05 2.59 7.48
CA ARG A 109 -8.52 1.99 8.73
C ARG A 109 -7.37 1.55 9.63
N ASN A 110 -6.25 1.17 9.07
CA ASN A 110 -5.05 0.70 9.76
C ASN A 110 -3.88 1.71 9.69
N GLY A 111 -4.15 3.01 9.72
CA GLY A 111 -3.13 4.06 9.65
C GLY A 111 -2.09 4.02 10.79
N ASP A 112 -2.36 3.29 11.86
CA ASP A 112 -1.39 2.99 12.92
C ASP A 112 -0.37 1.91 12.55
N VAL A 113 -0.62 1.16 11.48
CA VAL A 113 0.29 0.16 10.90
C VAL A 113 0.77 0.60 9.52
N MET A 114 -0.15 1.01 8.65
CA MET A 114 0.13 1.42 7.28
C MET A 114 0.56 2.89 7.26
N HIS A 115 1.85 3.14 7.06
CA HIS A 115 2.39 4.49 7.12
C HIS A 115 2.64 5.13 5.76
N LEU A 116 2.95 4.33 4.74
CA LEU A 116 3.26 4.81 3.39
C LEU A 116 2.69 3.84 2.35
N CYS A 117 2.25 4.39 1.23
CA CYS A 117 1.91 3.58 0.05
C CYS A 117 2.27 4.32 -1.24
N THR A 118 2.71 3.59 -2.24
CA THR A 118 3.05 4.12 -3.57
C THR A 118 2.62 3.14 -4.65
N TYR A 119 1.95 3.67 -5.66
CA TYR A 119 1.58 2.88 -6.83
C TYR A 119 2.80 2.64 -7.73
N ALA A 120 2.91 1.46 -8.30
CA ALA A 120 3.95 1.13 -9.29
C ALA A 120 3.41 0.18 -10.36
N PRO A 121 3.90 0.32 -11.62
CA PRO A 121 4.73 1.41 -12.16
C PRO A 121 3.97 2.75 -12.27
N LEU A 122 4.72 3.86 -12.16
CA LEU A 122 4.13 5.19 -12.14
C LEU A 122 3.90 5.77 -13.54
N PHE A 123 4.89 5.66 -14.43
CA PHE A 123 4.90 6.27 -15.75
C PHE A 123 5.22 5.27 -16.85
N ALA A 124 4.48 5.36 -17.97
CA ALA A 124 4.80 4.64 -19.20
C ALA A 124 4.70 5.54 -20.43
N HIS A 125 5.73 5.51 -21.26
CA HIS A 125 5.66 6.11 -22.59
C HIS A 125 4.91 5.17 -23.53
N VAL A 126 3.98 5.70 -24.33
CA VAL A 126 3.10 4.88 -25.19
C VAL A 126 3.84 3.99 -26.20
N ASP A 127 5.01 4.43 -26.66
CA ASP A 127 5.83 3.69 -27.62
C ASP A 127 6.98 2.90 -26.99
N ALA A 128 7.19 3.00 -25.66
CA ALA A 128 8.35 2.43 -24.97
C ALA A 128 8.06 1.96 -23.54
N TRP A 129 6.89 1.42 -23.33
CA TRP A 129 6.54 0.82 -22.02
C TRP A 129 7.16 -0.58 -21.89
N GLN A 130 7.47 -0.93 -20.66
CA GLN A 130 8.06 -2.22 -20.30
C GLN A 130 7.11 -3.10 -19.49
N TRP A 131 6.25 -2.49 -18.69
CA TRP A 131 5.32 -3.15 -17.79
C TRP A 131 3.89 -2.60 -17.96
N ARG A 132 2.90 -3.35 -17.49
CA ARG A 132 1.50 -2.97 -17.38
C ARG A 132 0.91 -3.59 -16.10
N PRO A 133 -0.10 -2.97 -15.47
CA PRO A 133 -0.65 -1.63 -15.75
C PRO A 133 0.27 -0.50 -15.25
N ASP A 134 0.13 0.69 -15.78
CA ASP A 134 0.86 1.89 -15.37
C ASP A 134 -0.10 3.00 -14.96
N LEU A 135 0.26 3.83 -13.99
CA LEU A 135 -0.64 4.83 -13.43
C LEU A 135 -0.90 5.99 -14.38
N ILE A 136 0.14 6.45 -15.08
CA ILE A 136 0.10 7.59 -16.00
C ILE A 136 0.78 7.21 -17.31
N TRP A 137 0.06 7.37 -18.40
CA TRP A 137 0.58 7.18 -19.76
C TRP A 137 0.89 8.52 -20.39
N PHE A 138 1.97 8.61 -21.12
CA PHE A 138 2.36 9.84 -21.78
C PHE A 138 3.03 9.61 -23.13
N ASP A 139 2.98 10.64 -23.98
CA ASP A 139 3.80 10.81 -25.15
C ASP A 139 4.62 12.11 -25.02
N ASN A 140 5.24 12.58 -26.12
CA ASN A 140 6.06 13.79 -26.06
C ASN A 140 5.27 15.11 -25.85
N LEU A 141 3.95 15.08 -25.98
CA LEU A 141 3.10 16.27 -25.97
C LEU A 141 1.94 16.19 -24.97
N SER A 142 1.52 14.98 -24.59
CA SER A 142 0.30 14.73 -23.85
C SER A 142 0.50 13.70 -22.76
N LEU A 143 -0.39 13.70 -21.78
CA LEU A 143 -0.47 12.65 -20.76
C LEU A 143 -1.91 12.22 -20.52
N VAL A 144 -2.08 10.95 -20.13
CA VAL A 144 -3.37 10.37 -19.73
C VAL A 144 -3.23 9.80 -18.33
N LYS A 145 -4.05 10.28 -17.42
CA LYS A 145 -4.21 9.73 -16.07
C LYS A 145 -5.24 8.61 -16.12
N THR A 146 -4.88 7.45 -15.61
CA THR A 146 -5.80 6.30 -15.58
C THR A 146 -6.87 6.44 -14.49
N PRO A 147 -7.95 5.63 -14.49
CA PRO A 147 -8.88 5.58 -13.37
C PRO A 147 -8.20 5.31 -12.03
N ASN A 148 -7.17 4.47 -12.01
CA ASN A 148 -6.36 4.17 -10.83
C ASN A 148 -5.63 5.40 -10.28
N TYR A 149 -5.17 6.31 -11.16
CA TYR A 149 -4.59 7.59 -10.73
C TYR A 149 -5.57 8.42 -9.89
N TYR A 150 -6.82 8.49 -10.33
CA TYR A 150 -7.83 9.29 -9.61
C TYR A 150 -8.18 8.69 -8.25
N VAL A 151 -8.10 7.36 -8.09
CA VAL A 151 -8.21 6.72 -6.77
C VAL A 151 -7.06 7.17 -5.86
N GLN A 152 -5.81 7.09 -6.34
CA GLN A 152 -4.65 7.56 -5.56
C GLN A 152 -4.78 9.05 -5.19
N GLN A 153 -5.26 9.88 -6.12
CA GLN A 153 -5.48 11.30 -5.89
C GLN A 153 -6.55 11.55 -4.83
N LEU A 154 -7.69 10.83 -4.88
CA LEU A 154 -8.77 10.97 -3.91
C LEU A 154 -8.27 10.66 -2.49
N TYR A 155 -7.62 9.52 -2.29
CA TYR A 155 -7.06 9.16 -0.99
C TYR A 155 -5.97 10.13 -0.52
N GLY A 156 -5.07 10.54 -1.41
CA GLY A 156 -3.99 11.45 -1.06
C GLY A 156 -4.44 12.86 -0.70
N HIS A 157 -5.54 13.34 -1.28
CA HIS A 157 -6.08 14.69 -1.01
C HIS A 157 -7.06 14.71 0.17
N ASN A 158 -7.63 13.57 0.53
CA ASN A 158 -8.64 13.46 1.57
C ASN A 158 -8.15 12.60 2.76
N ALA A 159 -6.86 12.62 3.03
CA ALA A 159 -6.31 11.92 4.17
C ALA A 159 -6.70 12.61 5.48
N GLY A 160 -7.41 11.91 6.36
CA GLY A 160 -7.73 12.39 7.70
C GLY A 160 -6.57 12.24 8.68
N THR A 161 -6.69 12.86 9.85
CA THR A 161 -5.70 12.73 10.93
C THR A 161 -6.03 11.61 11.91
N ASN A 162 -7.29 11.21 11.99
CA ASN A 162 -7.77 10.17 12.90
C ASN A 162 -8.84 9.32 12.23
N VAL A 163 -8.68 8.02 12.34
CA VAL A 163 -9.70 7.05 11.90
C VAL A 163 -10.91 7.11 12.83
N VAL A 164 -12.10 7.10 12.24
CA VAL A 164 -13.37 6.97 12.92
C VAL A 164 -13.92 5.57 12.63
N PRO A 165 -14.33 4.80 13.67
CA PRO A 165 -14.92 3.50 13.44
C PRO A 165 -16.16 3.59 12.54
N LEU A 166 -16.15 2.88 11.44
CA LEU A 166 -17.28 2.74 10.53
C LEU A 166 -17.64 1.25 10.44
N THR A 167 -18.83 0.90 10.91
CA THR A 167 -19.26 -0.50 11.01
C THR A 167 -20.59 -0.75 10.32
N MET A 168 -20.75 -1.97 9.84
CA MET A 168 -22.01 -2.53 9.37
C MET A 168 -22.22 -3.86 10.11
N GLN A 169 -23.34 -4.02 10.82
CA GLN A 169 -23.61 -5.19 11.65
C GLN A 169 -22.50 -5.48 12.68
N ASP A 170 -22.01 -4.42 13.32
CA ASP A 170 -20.94 -4.40 14.34
C ASP A 170 -19.54 -4.83 13.83
N GLU A 171 -19.35 -4.98 12.53
CA GLU A 171 -18.07 -5.32 11.90
C GLU A 171 -17.59 -4.18 10.98
N PRO A 172 -16.28 -3.99 10.80
CA PRO A 172 -15.76 -3.03 9.82
C PRO A 172 -16.30 -3.29 8.40
N VAL A 173 -16.56 -2.23 7.64
CA VAL A 173 -17.12 -2.34 6.29
C VAL A 173 -16.04 -2.77 5.30
N THR A 174 -15.94 -4.06 5.03
CA THR A 174 -14.82 -4.69 4.30
C THR A 174 -15.27 -5.70 3.25
N GLY A 175 -16.43 -5.49 2.63
CA GLY A 175 -16.97 -6.33 1.57
C GLY A 175 -18.39 -6.85 1.81
N GLN A 176 -19.01 -6.53 2.95
CA GLN A 176 -20.42 -6.91 3.20
C GLN A 176 -21.30 -6.18 2.19
N GLN A 177 -22.15 -6.96 1.47
CA GLN A 177 -23.01 -6.45 0.39
C GLN A 177 -22.22 -5.68 -0.70
N ASP A 178 -21.01 -6.13 -0.99
CA ASP A 178 -20.07 -5.49 -1.93
C ASP A 178 -19.69 -4.04 -1.55
N LEU A 179 -19.84 -3.68 -0.27
CA LEU A 179 -19.48 -2.36 0.24
C LEU A 179 -18.11 -2.38 0.92
N TYR A 180 -17.32 -1.39 0.61
CA TYR A 180 -16.01 -1.13 1.21
C TYR A 180 -15.98 0.33 1.63
N ALA A 181 -15.70 0.62 2.89
CA ALA A 181 -15.71 1.97 3.39
C ALA A 181 -14.79 2.15 4.60
N THR A 182 -14.31 3.36 4.75
CA THR A 182 -13.59 3.86 5.91
C THR A 182 -14.05 5.27 6.20
N ALA A 183 -13.79 5.78 7.38
CA ALA A 183 -14.05 7.15 7.73
C ALA A 183 -12.90 7.73 8.57
N ALA A 184 -12.59 8.98 8.34
CA ALA A 184 -11.58 9.70 9.09
C ALA A 184 -12.07 11.12 9.45
N VAL A 185 -11.46 11.71 10.46
CA VAL A 185 -11.66 13.12 10.81
C VAL A 185 -10.35 13.86 10.64
N ASP A 186 -10.37 14.99 10.00
CA ASP A 186 -9.28 15.95 10.09
C ASP A 186 -9.46 16.85 11.31
N LYS A 187 -8.55 16.73 12.28
CA LYS A 187 -8.58 17.55 13.51
C LYS A 187 -8.36 19.04 13.28
N HIS A 188 -7.75 19.42 12.17
CA HIS A 188 -7.47 20.83 11.90
C HIS A 188 -8.65 21.56 11.31
N SER A 189 -9.42 20.89 10.44
CA SER A 189 -10.62 21.44 9.82
C SER A 189 -11.91 21.01 10.54
N ASN A 190 -11.88 19.94 11.35
CA ASN A 190 -13.04 19.24 11.92
C ASN A 190 -13.95 18.62 10.84
N GLU A 191 -13.42 18.37 9.68
CA GLU A 191 -14.16 17.69 8.61
C GLU A 191 -14.18 16.19 8.83
N LEU A 192 -15.33 15.59 8.55
CA LEU A 192 -15.48 14.14 8.42
C LEU A 192 -15.23 13.78 6.95
N ILE A 193 -14.32 12.86 6.74
CA ILE A 193 -13.87 12.38 5.43
C ILE A 193 -14.33 10.93 5.27
#